data_69d74cbbaae94319a4f4e799229336d2
#
_entry.id   69d74cbbaae94319a4f4e799229336d2
#
_cell.length_a   1.000
_cell.length_b   1.000
_cell.length_c   1.000
_cell.angle_alpha   90.00
_cell.angle_beta   90.00
_cell.angle_gamma   90.00
#
_symmetry.space_group_name_H-M   'P 1'
#
loop_
_entity.id
_entity.type
_entity.pdbx_description
1 polymer ?
#
loop_
_entity_poly.entity_id
_entity_poly.type
_entity_poly.pdbx_seq_one_letter_code
_entity_poly.pdbx_strand_id
1 'polypeptide(L)'
;MGTELQETIKKKIIKLIKFLFKIIPYKRPSSSLGYSQAVKKTWEQYKNETNNSLALRTRFKDSVMFIGWYINKTHKINKIPLNDSYRQYLNYYLGWGNYAQKAYKTDKKAIIFAKSVQKQSNIYKNQLKECQKSLDRKKYIIY
;
A
#
# COMPACT_ATOMS: atom_id res chain seq x y z
N MET A 1 -33.56 39.05 19.14
CA MET A 1 -33.38 38.56 17.72
C MET A 1 -32.03 37.89 17.44
N GLY A 2 -30.91 38.22 18.06
CA GLY A 2 -29.63 37.57 17.78
C GLY A 2 -29.48 36.18 18.34
N THR A 3 -30.08 35.82 19.44
CA THR A 3 -29.94 34.52 20.13
C THR A 3 -30.70 33.38 19.46
N GLU A 4 -31.88 33.59 18.94
CA GLU A 4 -32.66 32.59 18.23
C GLU A 4 -32.04 32.16 16.91
N LEU A 5 -31.48 33.10 16.17
CA LEU A 5 -30.77 32.84 14.92
C LEU A 5 -29.53 32.01 15.15
N GLN A 6 -28.76 32.29 16.19
CA GLN A 6 -27.56 31.53 16.57
C GLN A 6 -27.91 30.11 17.02
N GLU A 7 -28.98 29.90 17.78
CA GLU A 7 -29.44 28.56 18.15
C GLU A 7 -29.91 27.73 16.95
N THR A 8 -30.63 28.38 16.00
CA THR A 8 -31.08 27.72 14.78
C THR A 8 -29.91 27.29 13.90
N ILE A 9 -28.87 28.13 13.75
CA ILE A 9 -27.66 27.81 13.01
C ILE A 9 -26.91 26.66 13.70
N LYS A 10 -26.72 26.67 15.03
CA LYS A 10 -26.09 25.59 15.79
C LYS A 10 -26.84 24.26 15.57
N LYS A 11 -28.18 24.23 15.66
CA LYS A 11 -28.97 23.02 15.41
C LYS A 11 -28.81 22.48 13.99
N LYS A 12 -28.76 23.34 12.97
CA LYS A 12 -28.50 22.95 11.58
C LYS A 12 -27.09 22.39 11.38
N ILE A 13 -26.07 23.01 11.96
CA ILE A 13 -24.68 22.54 11.91
C ILE A 13 -24.55 21.18 12.60
N ILE A 14 -25.12 20.98 13.77
CA ILE A 14 -25.11 19.70 14.49
C ILE A 14 -25.80 18.61 13.68
N LYS A 15 -26.93 18.92 13.02
CA LYS A 15 -27.64 17.97 12.15
C LYS A 15 -26.80 17.59 10.94
N LEU A 16 -26.11 18.54 10.32
CA LEU A 16 -25.19 18.32 9.20
C LEU A 16 -23.99 17.46 9.62
N ILE A 17 -23.39 17.77 10.76
CA ILE A 17 -22.27 16.99 11.33
C ILE A 17 -22.73 15.55 11.60
N LYS A 18 -23.88 15.34 12.27
CA LYS A 18 -24.42 14.00 12.50
C LYS A 18 -24.72 13.25 11.22
N PHE A 19 -25.18 13.93 10.17
CA PHE A 19 -25.40 13.34 8.86
C PHE A 19 -24.08 12.93 8.18
N LEU A 20 -23.05 13.78 8.23
CA LEU A 20 -21.72 13.48 7.71
C LEU A 20 -21.06 12.30 8.45
N PHE A 21 -21.18 12.24 9.79
CA PHE A 21 -20.71 11.11 10.57
C PHE A 21 -21.46 9.80 10.30
N LYS A 22 -22.70 9.88 9.82
CA LYS A 22 -23.48 8.70 9.43
C LYS A 22 -23.09 8.19 8.03
N ILE A 23 -22.59 9.07 7.16
CA ILE A 23 -22.14 8.72 5.80
C ILE A 23 -20.68 8.27 5.80
N ILE A 24 -19.82 8.82 6.67
CA ILE A 24 -18.44 8.39 6.83
C ILE A 24 -18.45 7.16 7.75
N PRO A 25 -18.15 5.96 7.24
CA PRO A 25 -18.11 4.77 8.10
C PRO A 25 -17.08 5.00 9.20
N TYR A 26 -17.54 5.07 10.44
CA TYR A 26 -16.71 5.25 11.65
C TYR A 26 -15.66 4.14 11.80
N LYS A 27 -15.90 3.00 11.18
CA LYS A 27 -14.99 1.85 11.17
C LYS A 27 -14.30 1.76 9.80
N ARG A 28 -13.00 1.97 9.77
CA ARG A 28 -12.22 1.73 8.54
C ARG A 28 -12.46 0.29 8.09
N PRO A 29 -12.79 0.04 6.82
CA PRO A 29 -13.05 -1.32 6.32
C PRO A 29 -11.80 -2.21 6.38
N SER A 30 -10.62 -1.62 6.53
CA SER A 30 -9.34 -2.32 6.65
C SER A 30 -8.38 -1.56 7.55
N SER A 31 -7.40 -2.26 8.12
CA SER A 31 -6.31 -1.67 8.91
C SER A 31 -5.14 -1.18 8.06
N SER A 32 -5.30 -1.14 6.73
CA SER A 32 -4.26 -0.66 5.80
C SER A 32 -3.94 0.82 6.03
N LEU A 33 -2.65 1.17 5.99
CA LEU A 33 -2.17 2.52 6.28
C LEU A 33 -0.86 2.81 5.55
N GLY A 34 -0.65 4.13 5.27
CA GLY A 34 0.61 4.67 4.76
C GLY A 34 0.87 4.41 3.28
N TYR A 35 2.08 4.67 2.83
CA TYR A 35 2.47 4.55 1.42
C TYR A 35 2.31 3.14 0.86
N SER A 36 2.63 2.12 1.66
CA SER A 36 2.48 0.72 1.24
C SER A 36 1.06 0.19 1.41
N GLN A 37 0.15 0.89 2.07
CA GLN A 37 -1.18 0.36 2.43
C GLN A 37 -1.11 -0.98 3.18
N ALA A 38 -0.03 -1.19 3.95
CA ALA A 38 0.16 -2.39 4.73
C ALA A 38 -0.88 -2.54 5.83
N VAL A 39 -1.48 -3.71 5.96
CA VAL A 39 -2.36 -4.03 7.09
C VAL A 39 -1.56 -4.20 8.38
N LYS A 40 -2.16 -3.86 9.52
CA LYS A 40 -1.48 -3.85 10.83
C LYS A 40 -0.78 -5.18 11.13
N LYS A 41 -1.46 -6.31 10.94
CA LYS A 41 -0.91 -7.65 11.23
C LYS A 41 0.37 -7.94 10.44
N THR A 42 0.37 -7.67 9.13
CA THR A 42 1.55 -7.91 8.27
C THR A 42 2.68 -6.94 8.59
N TRP A 43 2.35 -5.70 8.97
CA TRP A 43 3.35 -4.72 9.40
C TRP A 43 4.05 -5.13 10.71
N GLU A 44 3.31 -5.61 11.69
CA GLU A 44 3.90 -6.12 12.95
C GLU A 44 4.78 -7.35 12.68
N GLN A 45 4.35 -8.24 11.79
CA GLN A 45 5.18 -9.37 11.37
C GLN A 45 6.51 -8.90 10.74
N TYR A 46 6.47 -7.89 9.85
CA TYR A 46 7.68 -7.29 9.28
C TYR A 46 8.61 -6.73 10.35
N LYS A 47 8.08 -5.95 11.29
CA LYS A 47 8.86 -5.37 12.40
C LYS A 47 9.56 -6.44 13.22
N ASN A 48 8.86 -7.49 13.56
CA ASN A 48 9.39 -8.59 14.36
C ASN A 48 10.48 -9.37 13.61
N GLU A 49 10.25 -9.70 12.34
CA GLU A 49 11.20 -10.47 11.54
C GLU A 49 12.45 -9.68 11.14
N THR A 50 12.37 -8.36 11.10
CA THR A 50 13.51 -7.48 10.74
C THR A 50 14.15 -6.79 11.94
N ASN A 51 13.67 -7.06 13.16
CA ASN A 51 14.07 -6.37 14.39
C ASN A 51 13.94 -4.82 14.29
N ASN A 52 13.02 -4.32 13.46
CA ASN A 52 12.82 -2.90 13.23
C ASN A 52 11.55 -2.40 13.96
N SER A 53 11.61 -2.36 15.29
CA SER A 53 10.47 -1.97 16.15
C SER A 53 10.00 -0.53 15.91
N LEU A 54 10.89 0.36 15.45
CA LEU A 54 10.62 1.79 15.23
C LEU A 54 10.09 2.12 13.83
N ALA A 55 9.89 1.13 12.97
CA ALA A 55 9.37 1.35 11.63
C ALA A 55 7.94 1.90 11.66
N LEU A 56 7.67 2.92 10.85
CA LEU A 56 6.38 3.59 10.75
C LEU A 56 5.78 3.41 9.36
N ARG A 57 4.52 2.96 9.27
CA ARG A 57 3.80 2.79 7.99
C ARG A 57 3.64 4.08 7.20
N THR A 58 3.70 5.23 7.86
CA THR A 58 3.61 6.57 7.28
C THR A 58 4.95 7.14 6.81
N ARG A 59 6.06 6.48 7.12
CA ARG A 59 7.39 6.88 6.66
C ARG A 59 7.72 6.20 5.33
N PHE A 60 8.06 6.97 4.30
CA PHE A 60 8.33 6.46 2.96
C PHE A 60 9.45 5.39 2.94
N LYS A 61 10.60 5.68 3.57
CA LYS A 61 11.72 4.73 3.67
C LYS A 61 11.31 3.38 4.25
N ASP A 62 10.55 3.40 5.35
CA ASP A 62 10.11 2.17 6.02
C ASP A 62 9.11 1.39 5.16
N SER A 63 8.25 2.11 4.41
CA SER A 63 7.32 1.49 3.46
C SER A 63 8.05 0.81 2.29
N VAL A 64 9.11 1.41 1.78
CA VAL A 64 9.95 0.80 0.73
C VAL A 64 10.64 -0.47 1.25
N MET A 65 11.22 -0.42 2.44
CA MET A 65 11.85 -1.58 3.08
C MET A 65 10.85 -2.71 3.34
N PHE A 66 9.65 -2.36 3.78
CA PHE A 66 8.55 -3.31 3.94
C PHE A 66 8.17 -3.99 2.63
N ILE A 67 8.02 -3.25 1.54
CA ILE A 67 7.72 -3.83 0.21
C ILE A 67 8.82 -4.80 -0.21
N GLY A 68 10.09 -4.43 -0.05
CA GLY A 68 11.23 -5.31 -0.35
C GLY A 68 11.19 -6.61 0.47
N TRP A 69 10.94 -6.51 1.78
CA TRP A 69 10.75 -7.68 2.64
C TRP A 69 9.56 -8.55 2.17
N TYR A 70 8.41 -7.94 1.82
CA TYR A 70 7.23 -8.66 1.38
C TYR A 70 7.46 -9.43 0.08
N ILE A 71 8.11 -8.80 -0.91
CA ILE A 71 8.47 -9.41 -2.20
C ILE A 71 9.40 -10.61 -1.99
N ASN A 72 10.43 -10.46 -1.14
CA ASN A 72 11.35 -11.56 -0.82
C ASN A 72 10.63 -12.70 -0.09
N LYS A 73 9.72 -12.38 0.83
CA LYS A 73 8.91 -13.38 1.53
C LYS A 73 7.94 -14.09 0.59
N THR A 74 7.33 -13.39 -0.35
CA THR A 74 6.50 -13.96 -1.43
C THR A 74 7.31 -14.96 -2.28
N HIS A 75 8.54 -14.60 -2.63
CA HIS A 75 9.45 -15.50 -3.33
C HIS A 75 9.71 -16.79 -2.53
N LYS A 76 9.99 -16.67 -1.24
CA LYS A 76 10.25 -17.83 -0.37
C LYS A 76 9.03 -18.72 -0.19
N ILE A 77 7.84 -18.15 0.02
CA ILE A 77 6.61 -18.88 0.33
C ILE A 77 6.00 -19.50 -0.94
N ASN A 78 5.73 -18.68 -1.94
CA ASN A 78 4.96 -19.08 -3.13
C ASN A 78 5.84 -19.27 -4.38
N LYS A 79 7.18 -19.24 -4.23
CA LYS A 79 8.16 -19.45 -5.30
C LYS A 79 7.98 -18.48 -6.49
N ILE A 80 7.48 -17.27 -6.23
CA ILE A 80 7.28 -16.26 -7.27
C ILE A 80 8.62 -15.55 -7.54
N PRO A 81 9.06 -15.42 -8.80
CA PRO A 81 10.27 -14.67 -9.15
C PRO A 81 10.19 -13.22 -8.66
N LEU A 82 11.33 -12.67 -8.22
CA LEU A 82 11.41 -11.29 -7.69
C LEU A 82 11.03 -10.24 -8.74
N ASN A 83 11.26 -10.53 -10.01
CA ASN A 83 10.96 -9.64 -11.15
C ASN A 83 9.58 -9.85 -11.77
N ASP A 84 8.74 -10.74 -11.21
CA ASP A 84 7.38 -10.97 -11.66
C ASP A 84 6.40 -10.04 -10.93
N SER A 85 6.32 -8.81 -11.37
CA SER A 85 5.48 -7.79 -10.73
C SER A 85 3.99 -8.14 -10.73
N TYR A 86 3.51 -8.88 -11.74
CA TYR A 86 2.12 -9.32 -11.81
C TYR A 86 1.76 -10.27 -10.68
N ARG A 87 2.50 -11.38 -10.53
CA ARG A 87 2.23 -12.37 -9.48
C ARG A 87 2.62 -11.87 -8.10
N GLN A 88 3.65 -11.02 -7.98
CA GLN A 88 4.00 -10.32 -6.73
C GLN A 88 2.84 -9.46 -6.24
N TYR A 89 2.21 -8.68 -7.13
CA TYR A 89 1.06 -7.85 -6.76
C TYR A 89 -0.16 -8.69 -6.36
N LEU A 90 -0.46 -9.79 -7.06
CA LEU A 90 -1.55 -10.70 -6.68
C LEU A 90 -1.36 -11.25 -5.25
N ASN A 91 -0.12 -11.62 -4.90
CA ASN A 91 0.21 -12.03 -3.53
C ASN A 91 0.02 -10.89 -2.53
N TYR A 92 0.39 -9.66 -2.90
CA TYR A 92 0.23 -8.51 -2.04
C TYR A 92 -1.24 -8.17 -1.78
N TYR A 93 -2.05 -8.21 -2.82
CA TYR A 93 -3.47 -7.85 -2.77
C TYR A 93 -4.30 -8.89 -2.00
N LEU A 94 -4.08 -10.17 -2.25
CA LEU A 94 -4.86 -11.27 -1.69
C LEU A 94 -4.27 -11.85 -0.39
N GLY A 95 -2.99 -11.65 -0.17
CA GLY A 95 -2.21 -12.37 0.85
C GLY A 95 -1.73 -13.74 0.36
N TRP A 96 -0.65 -14.24 0.95
CA TRP A 96 0.04 -15.46 0.51
C TRP A 96 -0.86 -16.70 0.49
N GLY A 97 -1.72 -16.88 1.49
CA GLY A 97 -2.62 -18.04 1.61
C GLY A 97 -3.69 -18.04 0.52
N ASN A 98 -4.41 -16.94 0.33
CA ASN A 98 -5.44 -16.86 -0.72
C ASN A 98 -4.85 -16.99 -2.13
N TYR A 99 -3.64 -16.43 -2.34
CA TYR A 99 -2.93 -16.62 -3.59
C TYR A 99 -2.61 -18.10 -3.84
N ALA A 100 -2.09 -18.81 -2.85
CA ALA A 100 -1.79 -20.24 -2.95
C ALA A 100 -3.04 -21.08 -3.27
N GLN A 101 -4.19 -20.70 -2.73
CA GLN A 101 -5.50 -21.29 -3.04
C GLN A 101 -6.09 -20.83 -4.40
N LYS A 102 -5.34 -20.05 -5.17
CA LYS A 102 -5.74 -19.53 -6.49
C LYS A 102 -6.99 -18.64 -6.48
N ALA A 103 -7.30 -17.97 -5.36
CA ALA A 103 -8.44 -17.07 -5.23
C ALA A 103 -8.46 -15.93 -6.27
N TYR A 104 -7.30 -15.55 -6.83
CA TYR A 104 -7.21 -14.59 -7.92
C TYR A 104 -7.97 -14.99 -9.19
N LYS A 105 -8.27 -16.27 -9.41
CA LYS A 105 -8.98 -16.71 -10.63
C LYS A 105 -10.40 -16.15 -10.72
N THR A 106 -11.04 -15.88 -9.58
CA THR A 106 -12.40 -15.35 -9.49
C THR A 106 -12.42 -13.83 -9.18
N ASP A 107 -11.30 -13.26 -8.77
CA ASP A 107 -11.19 -11.83 -8.45
C ASP A 107 -10.75 -11.00 -9.67
N LYS A 108 -11.73 -10.56 -10.46
CA LYS A 108 -11.50 -9.70 -11.63
C LYS A 108 -10.76 -8.41 -11.29
N LYS A 109 -11.02 -7.82 -10.11
CA LYS A 109 -10.34 -6.57 -9.67
C LYS A 109 -8.86 -6.81 -9.42
N ALA A 110 -8.52 -7.89 -8.71
CA ALA A 110 -7.12 -8.27 -8.48
C ALA A 110 -6.35 -8.43 -9.79
N ILE A 111 -6.96 -9.09 -10.78
CA ILE A 111 -6.35 -9.29 -12.11
C ILE A 111 -6.13 -7.98 -12.84
N ILE A 112 -7.11 -7.07 -12.86
CA ILE A 112 -7.02 -5.77 -13.53
C ILE A 112 -5.89 -4.94 -12.90
N PHE A 113 -5.84 -4.85 -11.58
CA PHE A 113 -4.79 -4.10 -10.89
C PHE A 113 -3.42 -4.73 -11.09
N ALA A 114 -3.30 -6.06 -11.05
CA ALA A 114 -2.03 -6.75 -11.30
C ALA A 114 -1.47 -6.47 -12.71
N LYS A 115 -2.33 -6.45 -13.73
CA LYS A 115 -1.94 -6.05 -15.10
C LYS A 115 -1.48 -4.60 -15.17
N SER A 116 -2.15 -3.70 -14.47
CA SER A 116 -1.77 -2.28 -14.39
C SER A 116 -0.39 -2.11 -13.73
N VAL A 117 -0.14 -2.80 -12.62
CA VAL A 117 1.15 -2.80 -11.93
C VAL A 117 2.25 -3.36 -12.83
N GLN A 118 2.00 -4.45 -13.55
CA GLN A 118 2.97 -5.01 -14.50
C GLN A 118 3.32 -4.02 -15.62
N LYS A 119 2.31 -3.37 -16.20
CA LYS A 119 2.53 -2.33 -17.21
C LYS A 119 3.41 -1.20 -16.67
N GLN A 120 3.10 -0.68 -15.50
CA GLN A 120 3.87 0.39 -14.88
C GLN A 120 5.30 -0.04 -14.53
N SER A 121 5.47 -1.25 -14.02
CA SER A 121 6.78 -1.84 -13.74
C SER A 121 7.66 -1.92 -14.99
N ASN A 122 7.09 -2.30 -16.13
CA ASN A 122 7.82 -2.33 -17.40
C ASN A 122 8.25 -0.94 -17.87
N ILE A 123 7.39 0.08 -17.70
CA ILE A 123 7.72 1.48 -17.98
C ILE A 123 8.92 1.92 -17.14
N TYR A 124 8.87 1.72 -15.83
CA TYR A 124 9.97 2.08 -14.93
C TYR A 124 11.26 1.32 -15.23
N LYS A 125 11.18 0.04 -15.59
CA LYS A 125 12.34 -0.74 -16.01
C LYS A 125 13.03 -0.16 -17.25
N ASN A 126 12.25 0.30 -18.23
CA ASN A 126 12.80 0.92 -19.44
C ASN A 126 13.42 2.29 -19.12
N GLN A 127 12.72 3.13 -18.36
CA GLN A 127 13.24 4.43 -17.91
C GLN A 127 14.55 4.26 -17.12
N LEU A 128 14.63 3.26 -16.23
CA LEU A 128 15.84 2.98 -15.47
C LEU A 128 17.00 2.58 -16.37
N LYS A 129 16.77 1.77 -17.40
CA LYS A 129 17.82 1.39 -18.38
C LYS A 129 18.41 2.61 -19.09
N GLU A 130 17.56 3.60 -19.44
CA GLU A 130 17.98 4.82 -20.12
C GLU A 130 18.84 5.71 -19.21
N CYS A 131 18.46 5.85 -17.93
CA CYS A 131 19.18 6.73 -17.01
C CYS A 131 20.26 6.02 -16.18
N GLN A 132 20.37 4.69 -16.22
CA GLN A 132 21.31 3.93 -15.40
C GLN A 132 22.77 4.37 -15.61
N LYS A 133 23.18 4.57 -16.85
CA LYS A 133 24.55 5.04 -17.19
C LYS A 133 24.89 6.42 -16.56
N SER A 134 23.87 7.27 -16.40
CA SER A 134 24.05 8.58 -15.76
C SER A 134 24.09 8.48 -14.23
N LEU A 135 23.34 7.55 -13.65
CA LEU A 135 23.33 7.28 -12.21
C LEU A 135 24.64 6.62 -11.78
N ASP A 136 25.13 5.65 -12.53
CA ASP A 136 26.39 4.97 -12.27
C ASP A 136 27.58 5.94 -12.33
N ARG A 137 27.61 6.87 -13.29
CA ARG A 137 28.63 7.93 -13.36
C ARG A 137 28.65 8.83 -12.13
N LYS A 138 27.48 9.21 -11.59
CA LYS A 138 27.41 10.03 -10.37
C LYS A 138 27.96 9.33 -9.14
N LYS A 139 27.91 8.01 -9.08
CA LYS A 139 28.45 7.21 -7.97
C LYS A 139 29.97 7.32 -7.86
N TYR A 140 30.68 7.58 -8.95
CA TYR A 140 32.16 7.74 -8.99
C TYR A 140 32.63 9.18 -8.72
N ILE A 141 31.71 10.17 -8.62
CA ILE A 141 32.07 11.58 -8.40
C ILE A 141 31.98 11.97 -6.90
N ILE A 142 31.48 11.07 -6.04
CA ILE A 142 31.24 11.37 -4.60
C ILE A 142 32.31 10.70 -3.70
N TYR A 143 33.51 10.44 -4.22
CA TYR A 143 34.68 10.03 -3.42
C TYR A 143 35.85 10.95 -3.71
#